data_7a95d34816627110dba64d857f89c47d
#
_entry.id   7a95d34816627110dba64d857f89c47d
#
_cell.length_a   1.000
_cell.length_b   1.000
_cell.length_c   1.000
_cell.angle_alpha   90.00
_cell.angle_beta   90.00
_cell.angle_gamma   90.00
#
_symmetry.space_group_name_H-M   'P 1'
#
loop_
_entity.id
_entity.type
_entity.pdbx_description
1 polymer ?
#
loop_
_entity_poly.entity_id
_entity_poly.type
_entity_poly.pdbx_seq_one_letter_code
_entity_poly.pdbx_strand_id
1 'polypeptide(L)'
;HVDSFSDPLIDNKESKKRYRVDHLIEGHADALIAKGNNAAADKLLADMDALLAKEDFEGLKKLIEENKITCAVSGTSNWTEIRQFNLMFSSEIGAVAEEASTIYLRPETAQGIFVNFLNVQKTARMKIPFGIAQTGKAFRNEIVARQFIFRMREFEQMEMQFFIKPGTQKEWYEHWKNERMNWHLSLGIAPEKYRFHDHIKLAHYADAALDIEYEFPFGFKEVEGIHSRTDFDLTRHQEFSKKKMQYFDTEINQHYVPYVIETSIGLDRMFLLILANSYEEETINKEDGTTDSRVVLHLPARLAPNKLAILPLTKKDGLPELAKELMDDCKKSFHCFYEEKDAIGKRYRRQDAIGTPFCVTIDHQTKEDGTATIRYRDSMLQERISLSKIKELVLAHIS
;
A
#
# COMPACT_ATOMS: atom_id res chain seq x y z
N HIS A 1 -7.68 21.02 -0.87
CA HIS A 1 -7.67 20.00 -1.94
C HIS A 1 -8.64 20.29 -3.07
N VAL A 2 -9.86 20.78 -2.78
CA VAL A 2 -10.87 21.00 -3.83
C VAL A 2 -10.35 21.88 -4.97
N ASP A 3 -9.59 22.92 -4.65
CA ASP A 3 -9.11 23.90 -5.61
C ASP A 3 -7.78 23.50 -6.29
N SER A 4 -7.02 22.58 -5.68
CA SER A 4 -5.65 22.27 -6.13
C SER A 4 -5.44 20.78 -6.50
N PHE A 5 -6.47 19.94 -6.36
CA PHE A 5 -6.38 18.51 -6.66
C PHE A 5 -6.88 18.21 -8.08
N SER A 6 -6.20 18.81 -9.06
CA SER A 6 -6.54 18.65 -10.48
C SER A 6 -5.28 18.49 -11.31
N ASP A 7 -5.38 17.69 -12.38
CA ASP A 7 -4.32 17.48 -13.36
C ASP A 7 -4.68 18.18 -14.70
N PRO A 8 -3.72 18.85 -15.35
CA PRO A 8 -3.90 19.34 -16.71
C PRO A 8 -3.84 18.17 -17.69
N LEU A 9 -4.93 17.99 -18.46
CA LEU A 9 -5.08 16.90 -19.44
C LEU A 9 -5.14 17.40 -20.86
N ILE A 10 -4.54 16.64 -21.77
CA ILE A 10 -4.57 16.83 -23.22
C ILE A 10 -4.88 15.51 -23.90
N ASP A 11 -5.73 15.54 -24.93
CA ASP A 11 -6.07 14.36 -25.73
C ASP A 11 -5.44 14.48 -27.14
N ASN A 12 -4.88 13.38 -27.64
CA ASN A 12 -4.52 13.31 -29.04
C ASN A 12 -5.75 12.97 -29.88
N LYS A 13 -6.08 13.80 -30.87
CA LYS A 13 -7.33 13.70 -31.66
C LYS A 13 -7.38 12.44 -32.55
N GLU A 14 -6.25 11.89 -32.93
CA GLU A 14 -6.17 10.71 -33.80
C GLU A 14 -6.19 9.40 -33.01
N SER A 15 -5.29 9.25 -32.03
CA SER A 15 -5.22 8.05 -31.22
C SER A 15 -6.32 7.96 -30.15
N LYS A 16 -7.01 9.06 -29.86
CA LYS A 16 -7.96 9.21 -28.73
C LYS A 16 -7.33 8.92 -27.38
N LYS A 17 -5.99 8.93 -27.29
CA LYS A 17 -5.27 8.75 -26.04
C LYS A 17 -5.17 10.05 -25.27
N ARG A 18 -5.35 9.93 -23.96
CA ARG A 18 -5.28 11.01 -22.99
C ARG A 18 -3.96 10.96 -22.25
N TYR A 19 -3.39 12.13 -22.02
CA TYR A 19 -2.12 12.33 -21.31
C TYR A 19 -2.26 13.43 -20.26
N ARG A 20 -1.57 13.26 -19.14
CA ARG A 20 -1.24 14.41 -18.30
C ARG A 20 -0.18 15.23 -19.04
N VAL A 21 -0.37 16.52 -19.02
CA VAL A 21 0.50 17.46 -19.76
C VAL A 21 1.94 17.42 -19.24
N ASP A 22 2.10 17.44 -17.93
CA ASP A 22 3.40 17.33 -17.27
C ASP A 22 4.14 16.04 -17.68
N HIS A 23 3.51 14.87 -17.53
CA HIS A 23 4.13 13.59 -17.91
C HIS A 23 4.43 13.48 -19.40
N LEU A 24 3.63 14.14 -20.25
CA LEU A 24 3.88 14.15 -21.70
C LEU A 24 5.14 14.95 -22.02
N ILE A 25 5.34 16.09 -21.35
CA ILE A 25 6.50 16.96 -21.52
C ILE A 25 7.75 16.34 -20.89
N GLU A 26 7.64 15.79 -19.67
CA GLU A 26 8.72 15.06 -18.98
C GLU A 26 9.23 13.88 -19.82
N GLY A 27 8.33 13.08 -20.38
CA GLY A 27 8.72 11.96 -21.24
C GLY A 27 9.46 12.40 -22.51
N HIS A 28 9.16 13.60 -23.03
CA HIS A 28 9.92 14.19 -24.13
C HIS A 28 11.29 14.71 -23.66
N ALA A 29 11.39 15.31 -22.49
CA ALA A 29 12.65 15.74 -21.88
C ALA A 29 13.57 14.54 -21.64
N ASP A 30 13.06 13.42 -21.13
CA ASP A 30 13.82 12.17 -20.97
C ASP A 30 14.39 11.67 -22.30
N ALA A 31 13.60 11.76 -23.36
CA ALA A 31 14.06 11.40 -24.70
C ALA A 31 15.15 12.35 -25.25
N LEU A 32 15.14 13.63 -24.85
CA LEU A 32 16.22 14.59 -25.17
C LEU A 32 17.50 14.26 -24.38
N ILE A 33 17.39 13.94 -23.11
CA ILE A 33 18.51 13.53 -22.25
C ILE A 33 19.17 12.27 -22.82
N ALA A 34 18.37 11.28 -23.21
CA ALA A 34 18.88 10.04 -23.82
C ALA A 34 19.64 10.29 -25.12
N LYS A 35 19.39 11.41 -25.80
CA LYS A 35 20.12 11.86 -27.01
C LYS A 35 21.29 12.81 -26.69
N GLY A 36 21.60 13.03 -25.40
CA GLY A 36 22.68 13.92 -24.96
C GLY A 36 22.34 15.42 -24.99
N ASN A 37 21.06 15.77 -25.10
CA ASN A 37 20.62 17.17 -25.25
C ASN A 37 20.08 17.74 -23.90
N ASN A 38 20.91 17.66 -22.87
CA ASN A 38 20.53 17.99 -21.49
C ASN A 38 20.04 19.45 -21.34
N ALA A 39 20.77 20.41 -21.97
CA ALA A 39 20.42 21.82 -21.87
C ALA A 39 19.00 22.14 -22.42
N ALA A 40 18.59 21.44 -23.48
CA ALA A 40 17.25 21.59 -24.05
C ALA A 40 16.18 20.95 -23.14
N ALA A 41 16.49 19.81 -22.54
CA ALA A 41 15.62 19.16 -21.58
C ALA A 41 15.40 20.02 -20.31
N ASP A 42 16.49 20.56 -19.74
CA ASP A 42 16.42 21.42 -18.55
C ASP A 42 15.60 22.68 -18.81
N LYS A 43 15.79 23.31 -19.99
CA LYS A 43 15.00 24.47 -20.39
C LYS A 43 13.52 24.11 -20.54
N LEU A 44 13.21 23.00 -21.20
CA LEU A 44 11.84 22.55 -21.43
C LEU A 44 11.10 22.31 -20.11
N LEU A 45 11.75 21.67 -19.15
CA LEU A 45 11.19 21.42 -17.81
C LEU A 45 11.01 22.72 -17.02
N ALA A 46 11.95 23.64 -17.06
CA ALA A 46 11.85 24.94 -16.41
C ALA A 46 10.69 25.78 -16.98
N ASP A 47 10.55 25.81 -18.33
CA ASP A 47 9.45 26.51 -19.00
C ASP A 47 8.09 25.87 -18.63
N MET A 48 8.00 24.54 -18.59
CA MET A 48 6.82 23.80 -18.14
C MET A 48 6.43 24.18 -16.70
N ASP A 49 7.37 24.13 -15.76
CA ASP A 49 7.12 24.46 -14.36
C ASP A 49 6.64 25.90 -14.17
N ALA A 50 7.22 26.84 -14.91
CA ALA A 50 6.82 28.25 -14.87
C ALA A 50 5.38 28.48 -15.39
N LEU A 51 4.97 27.72 -16.41
CA LEU A 51 3.62 27.79 -16.98
C LEU A 51 2.60 27.07 -16.09
N LEU A 52 2.94 25.93 -15.52
CA LEU A 52 2.11 25.19 -14.56
C LEU A 52 1.83 26.04 -13.31
N ALA A 53 2.86 26.72 -12.78
CA ALA A 53 2.72 27.57 -11.61
C ALA A 53 1.76 28.78 -11.84
N LYS A 54 1.57 29.19 -13.10
CA LYS A 54 0.65 30.28 -13.50
C LYS A 54 -0.70 29.76 -14.01
N GLU A 55 -0.87 28.44 -14.08
CA GLU A 55 -2.03 27.79 -14.72
C GLU A 55 -2.26 28.26 -16.17
N ASP A 56 -1.16 28.57 -16.88
CA ASP A 56 -1.18 29.04 -18.28
C ASP A 56 -1.27 27.85 -19.24
N PHE A 57 -2.49 27.36 -19.46
CA PHE A 57 -2.75 26.20 -20.31
C PHE A 57 -2.55 26.51 -21.82
N GLU A 58 -2.74 27.75 -22.24
CA GLU A 58 -2.44 28.16 -23.61
C GLU A 58 -0.92 28.15 -23.84
N GLY A 59 -0.15 28.66 -22.90
CA GLY A 59 1.30 28.61 -22.91
C GLY A 59 1.84 27.17 -22.93
N LEU A 60 1.28 26.30 -22.11
CA LEU A 60 1.64 24.85 -22.08
C LEU A 60 1.35 24.16 -23.41
N LYS A 61 0.21 24.46 -24.05
CA LYS A 61 -0.11 23.91 -25.36
C LYS A 61 0.87 24.39 -26.43
N LYS A 62 1.21 25.69 -26.43
CA LYS A 62 2.24 26.26 -27.27
C LYS A 62 3.60 25.57 -27.08
N LEU A 63 4.00 25.35 -25.83
CA LEU A 63 5.24 24.66 -25.50
C LEU A 63 5.29 23.25 -26.09
N ILE A 64 4.18 22.48 -26.04
CA ILE A 64 4.04 21.16 -26.67
C ILE A 64 4.19 21.27 -28.21
N GLU A 65 3.55 22.24 -28.83
CA GLU A 65 3.57 22.42 -30.28
C GLU A 65 4.94 22.88 -30.79
N GLU A 66 5.57 23.85 -30.12
CA GLU A 66 6.90 24.38 -30.47
C GLU A 66 8.01 23.30 -30.37
N ASN A 67 7.93 22.45 -29.35
CA ASN A 67 8.86 21.34 -29.17
C ASN A 67 8.47 20.09 -29.98
N LYS A 68 7.42 20.18 -30.83
CA LYS A 68 6.94 19.10 -31.70
C LYS A 68 6.73 17.78 -30.93
N ILE A 69 6.18 17.88 -29.73
CA ILE A 69 5.92 16.71 -28.88
C ILE A 69 4.79 15.90 -29.53
N THR A 70 5.06 14.63 -29.79
CA THR A 70 4.12 13.73 -30.47
C THR A 70 3.55 12.68 -29.55
N CYS A 71 2.35 12.19 -29.88
CA CYS A 71 1.74 11.07 -29.22
C CYS A 71 2.52 9.77 -29.50
N ALA A 72 2.91 9.05 -28.48
CA ALA A 72 3.65 7.80 -28.60
C ALA A 72 2.90 6.70 -29.38
N VAL A 73 1.56 6.80 -29.49
CA VAL A 73 0.71 5.80 -30.18
C VAL A 73 0.49 6.15 -31.65
N SER A 74 0.13 7.40 -31.96
CA SER A 74 -0.16 7.83 -33.35
C SER A 74 1.05 8.46 -34.04
N GLY A 75 2.07 8.89 -33.32
CA GLY A 75 3.20 9.63 -33.87
C GLY A 75 2.87 11.07 -34.26
N THR A 76 1.63 11.54 -34.01
CA THR A 76 1.15 12.86 -34.43
C THR A 76 1.11 13.86 -33.28
N SER A 77 1.17 15.15 -33.61
CA SER A 77 1.05 16.27 -32.67
C SER A 77 -0.33 16.94 -32.73
N ASN A 78 -1.35 16.22 -33.16
CA ASN A 78 -2.71 16.76 -33.27
C ASN A 78 -3.42 16.71 -31.92
N TRP A 79 -3.24 17.76 -31.12
CA TRP A 79 -3.71 17.85 -29.73
C TRP A 79 -5.01 18.63 -29.59
N THR A 80 -5.80 18.31 -28.55
CA THR A 80 -6.93 19.12 -28.09
C THR A 80 -6.45 20.34 -27.30
N GLU A 81 -7.40 21.18 -26.85
CA GLU A 81 -7.10 22.13 -25.78
C GLU A 81 -6.81 21.39 -24.47
N ILE A 82 -5.94 22.00 -23.63
CA ILE A 82 -5.67 21.51 -22.28
C ILE A 82 -6.86 21.88 -21.40
N ARG A 83 -7.29 20.93 -20.56
CA ARG A 83 -8.36 21.14 -19.60
C ARG A 83 -7.97 20.57 -18.24
N GLN A 84 -8.35 21.25 -17.20
CA GLN A 84 -8.20 20.71 -15.83
C GLN A 84 -9.16 19.53 -15.62
N PHE A 85 -8.63 18.51 -14.98
CA PHE A 85 -9.39 17.32 -14.60
C PHE A 85 -9.31 17.17 -13.07
N ASN A 86 -10.45 17.35 -12.40
CA ASN A 86 -10.52 17.21 -10.97
C ASN A 86 -10.39 15.73 -10.58
N LEU A 87 -9.40 15.42 -9.74
CA LEU A 87 -9.15 14.07 -9.23
C LEU A 87 -10.08 13.71 -8.07
N MET A 88 -10.85 14.65 -7.51
CA MET A 88 -11.86 14.34 -6.52
C MET A 88 -13.18 13.94 -7.19
N PHE A 89 -13.77 12.86 -6.71
CA PHE A 89 -15.15 12.53 -7.05
C PHE A 89 -16.08 13.53 -6.38
N SER A 90 -17.01 14.05 -7.13
CA SER A 90 -18.09 14.92 -6.62
C SER A 90 -19.44 14.25 -6.74
N SER A 91 -20.36 14.64 -5.87
CA SER A 91 -21.77 14.29 -5.90
C SER A 91 -22.59 15.49 -5.45
N GLU A 92 -23.89 15.45 -5.64
CA GLU A 92 -24.81 16.52 -5.24
C GLU A 92 -25.76 16.02 -4.16
N ILE A 93 -25.99 16.83 -3.14
CA ILE A 93 -26.99 16.59 -2.11
C ILE A 93 -28.05 17.69 -2.23
N GLY A 94 -29.29 17.27 -2.34
CA GLY A 94 -30.46 18.15 -2.42
C GLY A 94 -31.58 17.49 -3.19
N ALA A 95 -32.83 17.86 -2.90
CA ALA A 95 -34.00 17.31 -3.60
C ALA A 95 -34.25 17.98 -4.97
N VAL A 96 -33.68 19.16 -5.20
CA VAL A 96 -33.83 19.96 -6.42
C VAL A 96 -32.45 20.45 -6.85
N ALA A 97 -32.15 20.34 -8.14
CA ALA A 97 -30.80 20.66 -8.69
C ALA A 97 -30.38 22.13 -8.43
N GLU A 98 -31.33 23.05 -8.32
CA GLU A 98 -31.09 24.49 -8.05
C GLU A 98 -30.66 24.76 -6.60
N GLU A 99 -30.94 23.85 -5.67
CA GLU A 99 -30.58 23.92 -4.24
C GLU A 99 -29.51 22.88 -3.85
N ALA A 100 -29.03 22.13 -4.82
CA ALA A 100 -28.06 21.04 -4.56
C ALA A 100 -26.69 21.60 -4.13
N SER A 101 -26.18 21.08 -3.03
CA SER A 101 -24.81 21.35 -2.58
C SER A 101 -23.86 20.29 -3.13
N THR A 102 -22.82 20.72 -3.84
CA THR A 102 -21.76 19.80 -4.28
C THR A 102 -20.97 19.30 -3.08
N ILE A 103 -20.86 17.99 -2.96
CA ILE A 103 -20.00 17.32 -1.99
C ILE A 103 -18.91 16.54 -2.70
N TYR A 104 -17.84 16.26 -1.99
CA TYR A 104 -16.69 15.51 -2.51
C TYR A 104 -16.41 14.28 -1.67
N LEU A 105 -16.06 13.17 -2.33
CA LEU A 105 -15.48 12.02 -1.66
C LEU A 105 -14.02 12.32 -1.28
N ARG A 106 -13.62 11.93 -0.10
CA ARG A 106 -12.26 12.20 0.39
C ARG A 106 -11.19 11.49 -0.45
N PRO A 107 -10.13 12.19 -0.92
CA PRO A 107 -9.03 11.59 -1.68
C PRO A 107 -7.94 10.99 -0.78
N GLU A 108 -8.01 11.23 0.53
CA GLU A 108 -7.11 10.75 1.58
C GLU A 108 -7.84 10.62 2.91
N THR A 109 -7.27 9.90 3.86
CA THR A 109 -7.85 9.75 5.21
C THR A 109 -7.34 10.80 6.20
N ALA A 110 -6.28 11.53 5.88
CA ALA A 110 -5.59 12.50 6.74
C ALA A 110 -6.52 13.57 7.32
N GLN A 111 -7.39 14.16 6.51
CA GLN A 111 -8.24 15.28 6.93
C GLN A 111 -9.21 14.87 8.07
N GLY A 112 -9.69 13.63 8.06
CA GLY A 112 -10.50 13.08 9.16
C GLY A 112 -9.74 12.99 10.48
N ILE A 113 -8.44 12.76 10.43
CA ILE A 113 -7.55 12.73 11.61
C ILE A 113 -7.38 14.15 12.15
N PHE A 114 -7.12 15.14 11.30
CA PHE A 114 -6.95 16.53 11.72
C PHE A 114 -8.22 17.10 12.37
N VAL A 115 -9.39 16.83 11.81
CA VAL A 115 -10.68 17.21 12.41
C VAL A 115 -10.84 16.69 13.84
N ASN A 116 -10.33 15.48 14.09
CA ASN A 116 -10.44 14.81 15.39
C ASN A 116 -9.28 15.09 16.35
N PHE A 117 -8.26 15.84 15.95
CA PHE A 117 -7.06 16.10 16.76
C PHE A 117 -7.39 16.54 18.19
N LEU A 118 -8.17 17.62 18.36
CA LEU A 118 -8.51 18.14 19.67
C LEU A 118 -9.37 17.16 20.48
N ASN A 119 -10.27 16.45 19.82
CA ASN A 119 -11.13 15.47 20.46
C ASN A 119 -10.31 14.34 21.06
N VAL A 120 -9.42 13.73 20.29
CA VAL A 120 -8.54 12.65 20.73
C VAL A 120 -7.59 13.14 21.82
N GLN A 121 -6.92 14.30 21.59
CA GLN A 121 -5.99 14.87 22.54
C GLN A 121 -6.60 15.09 23.93
N LYS A 122 -7.82 15.65 23.99
CA LYS A 122 -8.49 15.94 25.26
C LYS A 122 -9.06 14.70 25.90
N THR A 123 -9.78 13.86 25.15
CA THR A 123 -10.48 12.67 25.66
C THR A 123 -9.49 11.65 26.19
N ALA A 124 -8.40 11.41 25.45
CA ALA A 124 -7.35 10.47 25.86
C ALA A 124 -6.25 11.12 26.71
N ARG A 125 -6.35 12.43 26.99
CA ARG A 125 -5.33 13.21 27.76
C ARG A 125 -3.93 13.05 27.18
N MET A 126 -3.82 13.03 25.84
CA MET A 126 -2.54 12.81 25.18
C MET A 126 -1.61 13.99 25.35
N LYS A 127 -0.32 13.69 25.56
CA LYS A 127 0.77 14.66 25.54
C LYS A 127 1.54 14.50 24.23
N ILE A 128 2.04 15.61 23.68
CA ILE A 128 2.94 15.58 22.51
C ILE A 128 4.32 15.04 22.93
N PRO A 129 4.94 14.12 22.15
CA PRO A 129 4.47 13.64 20.85
C PRO A 129 3.45 12.50 20.96
N PHE A 130 2.46 12.44 20.06
CA PHE A 130 1.55 11.31 19.92
C PHE A 130 1.03 11.21 18.49
N GLY A 131 0.60 10.01 18.09
CA GLY A 131 0.03 9.73 16.77
C GLY A 131 -1.45 9.39 16.83
N ILE A 132 -2.17 9.69 15.76
CA ILE A 132 -3.51 9.19 15.47
C ILE A 132 -3.43 8.43 14.16
N ALA A 133 -3.76 7.14 14.19
CA ALA A 133 -3.77 6.30 13.01
C ALA A 133 -5.21 5.92 12.62
N GLN A 134 -5.44 5.77 11.33
CA GLN A 134 -6.72 5.41 10.76
C GLN A 134 -6.52 4.54 9.53
N THR A 135 -7.35 3.51 9.40
CA THR A 135 -7.54 2.77 8.15
C THR A 135 -8.91 3.10 7.59
N GLY A 136 -9.00 3.38 6.32
CA GLY A 136 -10.27 3.71 5.68
C GLY A 136 -10.20 3.89 4.17
N LYS A 137 -11.38 3.96 3.56
CA LYS A 137 -11.54 4.20 2.13
C LYS A 137 -11.14 5.62 1.76
N ALA A 138 -10.42 5.71 0.64
CA ALA A 138 -10.14 6.95 -0.08
C ALA A 138 -10.53 6.78 -1.56
N PHE A 139 -10.79 7.90 -2.23
CA PHE A 139 -11.36 7.91 -3.58
C PHE A 139 -10.61 8.92 -4.44
N ARG A 140 -10.07 8.46 -5.57
CA ARG A 140 -9.43 9.33 -6.55
C ARG A 140 -9.97 9.03 -7.93
N ASN A 141 -10.45 10.05 -8.63
CA ASN A 141 -10.97 9.93 -9.98
C ASN A 141 -9.82 9.73 -10.97
N GLU A 142 -9.16 8.60 -10.86
CA GLU A 142 -8.02 8.24 -11.72
C GLU A 142 -8.47 8.13 -13.18
N ILE A 143 -7.70 8.73 -14.07
CA ILE A 143 -7.97 8.70 -15.52
C ILE A 143 -7.98 7.26 -16.02
N VAL A 144 -6.97 6.47 -15.61
CA VAL A 144 -6.83 5.06 -15.97
C VAL A 144 -6.46 4.25 -14.72
N ALA A 145 -7.38 3.39 -14.28
CA ALA A 145 -7.05 2.32 -13.35
C ALA A 145 -6.17 1.28 -14.09
N ARG A 146 -5.06 0.85 -13.48
CA ARG A 146 -4.11 -0.08 -14.12
C ARG A 146 -3.29 -0.85 -13.10
N GLN A 147 -2.61 -1.91 -13.58
CA GLN A 147 -1.75 -2.75 -12.76
C GLN A 147 -2.53 -3.42 -11.62
N PHE A 148 -3.68 -4.02 -11.98
CA PHE A 148 -4.58 -4.69 -11.05
C PHE A 148 -5.00 -3.75 -9.91
N ILE A 149 -4.77 -4.11 -8.65
CA ILE A 149 -5.13 -3.30 -7.47
C ILE A 149 -4.07 -2.24 -7.11
N PHE A 150 -3.02 -2.06 -7.92
CA PHE A 150 -1.99 -1.05 -7.66
C PHE A 150 -2.55 0.37 -7.81
N ARG A 151 -3.42 0.61 -8.82
CA ARG A 151 -4.06 1.89 -9.07
C ARG A 151 -5.55 1.72 -9.35
N MET A 152 -6.35 2.07 -8.37
CA MET A 152 -7.81 1.99 -8.37
C MET A 152 -8.42 3.36 -8.08
N ARG A 153 -9.71 3.50 -8.35
CA ARG A 153 -10.48 4.72 -8.03
C ARG A 153 -11.02 4.74 -6.61
N GLU A 154 -11.25 3.57 -6.04
CA GLU A 154 -11.57 3.35 -4.62
C GLU A 154 -10.51 2.43 -4.04
N PHE A 155 -9.88 2.81 -2.94
CA PHE A 155 -8.80 2.07 -2.31
C PHE A 155 -8.80 2.30 -0.80
N GLU A 156 -8.04 1.50 -0.07
CA GLU A 156 -7.85 1.67 1.37
C GLU A 156 -6.47 2.25 1.67
N GLN A 157 -6.47 3.28 2.52
CA GLN A 157 -5.25 3.84 3.10
C GLN A 157 -5.18 3.49 4.59
N MET A 158 -3.95 3.25 5.05
CA MET A 158 -3.60 3.23 6.47
C MET A 158 -2.70 4.44 6.70
N GLU A 159 -3.21 5.45 7.37
CA GLU A 159 -2.48 6.70 7.62
C GLU A 159 -2.30 6.92 9.12
N MET A 160 -1.14 7.46 9.47
CA MET A 160 -0.85 8.00 10.79
C MET A 160 -0.42 9.45 10.64
N GLN A 161 -0.99 10.32 11.48
CA GLN A 161 -0.55 11.70 11.67
C GLN A 161 0.08 11.79 13.05
N PHE A 162 1.38 12.00 13.11
CA PHE A 162 2.16 12.06 14.34
C PHE A 162 2.45 13.52 14.69
N PHE A 163 1.83 13.97 15.78
CA PHE A 163 1.88 15.36 16.24
C PHE A 163 3.09 15.59 17.12
N ILE A 164 3.89 16.60 16.77
CA ILE A 164 5.17 16.90 17.40
C ILE A 164 5.30 18.38 17.75
N LYS A 165 6.29 18.70 18.58
CA LYS A 165 6.67 20.09 18.88
C LYS A 165 7.30 20.72 17.64
N PRO A 166 6.93 21.98 17.28
CA PRO A 166 7.62 22.72 16.22
C PRO A 166 9.12 22.81 16.44
N GLY A 167 9.90 22.64 15.38
CA GLY A 167 11.37 22.62 15.43
C GLY A 167 12.00 21.24 15.64
N THR A 168 11.21 20.19 15.93
CA THR A 168 11.71 18.80 16.10
C THR A 168 11.41 17.92 14.88
N GLN A 169 10.85 18.50 13.80
CA GLN A 169 10.36 17.73 12.64
C GLN A 169 11.45 16.93 11.93
N LYS A 170 12.67 17.44 11.86
CA LYS A 170 13.78 16.74 11.19
C LYS A 170 14.15 15.43 11.91
N GLU A 171 14.20 15.47 13.24
CA GLU A 171 14.50 14.30 14.07
C GLU A 171 13.40 13.25 13.95
N TRP A 172 12.14 13.67 14.09
CA TRP A 172 10.99 12.77 13.98
C TRP A 172 10.78 12.22 12.57
N TYR A 173 11.10 12.99 11.53
CA TYR A 173 11.08 12.52 10.16
C TYR A 173 12.06 11.37 9.93
N GLU A 174 13.33 11.53 10.36
CA GLU A 174 14.34 10.48 10.26
C GLU A 174 13.98 9.26 11.13
N HIS A 175 13.39 9.48 12.31
CA HIS A 175 12.89 8.40 13.16
C HIS A 175 11.84 7.57 12.41
N TRP A 176 10.79 8.20 11.91
CA TRP A 176 9.70 7.48 11.22
C TRP A 176 10.16 6.85 9.91
N LYS A 177 11.03 7.49 9.15
CA LYS A 177 11.67 6.89 7.97
C LYS A 177 12.29 5.53 8.28
N ASN A 178 13.08 5.45 9.35
CA ASN A 178 13.76 4.22 9.77
C ASN A 178 12.77 3.19 10.34
N GLU A 179 11.85 3.62 11.21
CA GLU A 179 10.84 2.73 11.81
C GLU A 179 9.93 2.10 10.75
N ARG A 180 9.51 2.88 9.75
CA ARG A 180 8.68 2.35 8.68
C ARG A 180 9.43 1.36 7.80
N MET A 181 10.67 1.64 7.43
CA MET A 181 11.50 0.69 6.70
C MET A 181 11.74 -0.60 7.50
N ASN A 182 12.05 -0.49 8.80
CA ASN A 182 12.21 -1.64 9.69
C ASN A 182 10.93 -2.49 9.75
N TRP A 183 9.76 -1.84 9.76
CA TRP A 183 8.49 -2.53 9.71
C TRP A 183 8.32 -3.31 8.40
N HIS A 184 8.62 -2.71 7.24
CA HIS A 184 8.59 -3.41 5.95
C HIS A 184 9.53 -4.63 5.93
N LEU A 185 10.76 -4.47 6.41
CA LEU A 185 11.73 -5.56 6.50
C LEU A 185 11.27 -6.67 7.45
N SER A 186 10.55 -6.32 8.51
CA SER A 186 9.98 -7.29 9.46
C SER A 186 8.96 -8.23 8.83
N LEU A 187 8.45 -7.93 7.62
CA LEU A 187 7.59 -8.83 6.85
C LEU A 187 8.35 -10.00 6.23
N GLY A 188 9.69 -10.06 6.37
CA GLY A 188 10.53 -11.12 5.82
C GLY A 188 10.87 -10.94 4.34
N ILE A 189 10.67 -9.75 3.80
CA ILE A 189 11.00 -9.40 2.42
C ILE A 189 12.44 -8.90 2.36
N ALA A 190 13.18 -9.32 1.34
CA ALA A 190 14.59 -9.00 1.19
C ALA A 190 14.84 -7.48 1.03
N PRO A 191 15.84 -6.91 1.74
CA PRO A 191 16.09 -5.46 1.74
C PRO A 191 16.31 -4.85 0.35
N GLU A 192 16.94 -5.61 -0.57
CA GLU A 192 17.20 -5.18 -1.94
C GLU A 192 15.93 -4.96 -2.79
N LYS A 193 14.79 -5.46 -2.33
CA LYS A 193 13.48 -5.22 -2.93
C LYS A 193 12.89 -3.86 -2.57
N TYR A 194 13.48 -3.14 -1.62
CA TYR A 194 13.05 -1.82 -1.19
C TYR A 194 14.07 -0.75 -1.50
N ARG A 195 13.61 0.48 -1.66
CA ARG A 195 14.46 1.66 -1.68
C ARG A 195 13.70 2.89 -1.16
N PHE A 196 14.44 3.90 -0.73
CA PHE A 196 13.91 5.23 -0.52
C PHE A 196 13.96 6.02 -1.84
N HIS A 197 12.93 6.82 -2.06
CA HIS A 197 12.86 7.77 -3.16
C HIS A 197 12.49 9.14 -2.60
N ASP A 198 13.46 10.05 -2.50
CA ASP A 198 13.23 11.40 -2.03
C ASP A 198 12.49 12.23 -3.09
N HIS A 199 11.51 13.03 -2.64
CA HIS A 199 10.77 13.93 -3.53
C HIS A 199 11.61 15.18 -3.84
N ILE A 200 11.93 15.40 -5.09
CA ILE A 200 12.63 16.61 -5.55
C ILE A 200 11.70 17.83 -5.47
N LYS A 201 10.42 17.65 -5.83
CA LYS A 201 9.39 18.68 -5.78
C LYS A 201 8.44 18.39 -4.63
N LEU A 202 8.58 19.15 -3.56
CA LEU A 202 7.74 18.98 -2.37
C LEU A 202 6.33 19.55 -2.60
N ALA A 203 5.33 18.90 -2.00
CA ALA A 203 3.99 19.46 -1.90
C ALA A 203 4.01 20.74 -1.04
N HIS A 204 3.07 21.65 -1.30
CA HIS A 204 3.00 22.97 -0.65
C HIS A 204 2.86 22.92 0.88
N TYR A 205 2.50 21.77 1.43
CA TYR A 205 2.34 21.54 2.88
C TYR A 205 3.56 20.87 3.53
N ALA A 206 4.56 20.45 2.76
CA ALA A 206 5.66 19.64 3.27
C ALA A 206 7.00 20.38 3.19
N ASP A 207 7.85 20.20 4.19
CA ASP A 207 9.26 20.63 4.18
C ASP A 207 10.24 19.45 3.96
N ALA A 208 9.75 18.20 4.03
CA ALA A 208 10.45 17.00 3.62
C ALA A 208 9.44 15.92 3.19
N ALA A 209 9.78 15.13 2.19
CA ALA A 209 8.97 14.01 1.73
C ALA A 209 9.81 12.95 1.03
N LEU A 210 9.49 11.69 1.25
CA LEU A 210 10.03 10.55 0.51
C LEU A 210 8.97 9.44 0.40
N ASP A 211 9.23 8.53 -0.55
CA ASP A 211 8.50 7.27 -0.66
C ASP A 211 9.40 6.10 -0.27
N ILE A 212 8.79 5.09 0.36
CA ILE A 212 9.32 3.74 0.36
C ILE A 212 8.76 3.07 -0.89
N GLU A 213 9.65 2.68 -1.81
CA GLU A 213 9.30 1.96 -3.02
C GLU A 213 9.67 0.48 -2.90
N TYR A 214 8.85 -0.38 -3.53
CA TYR A 214 9.09 -1.81 -3.67
C TYR A 214 9.24 -2.19 -5.14
N GLU A 215 10.11 -3.18 -5.44
CA GLU A 215 10.34 -3.72 -6.77
C GLU A 215 9.24 -4.71 -7.17
N PHE A 216 8.15 -4.17 -7.77
CA PHE A 216 7.11 -4.97 -8.41
C PHE A 216 7.60 -5.56 -9.74
N PRO A 217 6.89 -6.54 -10.35
CA PRO A 217 7.20 -7.04 -11.69
C PRO A 217 7.23 -5.95 -12.79
N PHE A 218 6.62 -4.80 -12.52
CA PHE A 218 6.58 -3.62 -13.38
C PHE A 218 7.49 -2.47 -12.89
N GLY A 219 8.52 -2.80 -12.09
CA GLY A 219 9.53 -1.88 -11.58
C GLY A 219 9.23 -1.31 -10.19
N PHE A 220 10.16 -0.50 -9.69
CA PHE A 220 10.02 0.16 -8.40
C PHE A 220 8.83 1.11 -8.39
N LYS A 221 7.98 0.98 -7.38
CA LYS A 221 6.81 1.84 -7.17
C LYS A 221 6.55 2.05 -5.69
N GLU A 222 6.01 3.23 -5.39
CA GLU A 222 5.60 3.67 -4.07
C GLU A 222 4.64 2.68 -3.41
N VAL A 223 4.94 2.33 -2.16
CA VAL A 223 4.05 1.56 -1.28
C VAL A 223 3.68 2.34 -0.02
N GLU A 224 4.55 3.25 0.42
CA GLU A 224 4.32 4.12 1.57
C GLU A 224 4.99 5.47 1.35
N GLY A 225 4.26 6.57 1.64
CA GLY A 225 4.79 7.92 1.68
C GLY A 225 5.08 8.36 3.12
N ILE A 226 6.18 9.11 3.32
CA ILE A 226 6.53 9.71 4.61
C ILE A 226 6.76 11.20 4.38
N HIS A 227 5.98 12.04 5.10
CA HIS A 227 5.97 13.47 4.88
C HIS A 227 6.12 14.25 6.19
N SER A 228 6.94 15.29 6.19
CA SER A 228 6.91 16.32 7.21
C SER A 228 5.98 17.44 6.74
N ARG A 229 4.75 17.48 7.29
CA ARG A 229 3.67 18.36 6.85
C ARG A 229 3.64 19.72 7.55
N THR A 230 4.58 19.98 8.43
CA THR A 230 4.61 21.19 9.27
C THR A 230 3.31 21.38 10.07
N ASP A 231 2.83 22.60 10.26
CA ASP A 231 1.55 22.93 10.89
C ASP A 231 0.45 23.25 9.87
N PHE A 232 0.71 23.03 8.58
CA PHE A 232 -0.15 23.49 7.49
C PHE A 232 -1.62 23.08 7.67
N ASP A 233 -1.88 21.79 7.84
CA ASP A 233 -3.25 21.26 7.91
C ASP A 233 -4.00 21.79 9.14
N LEU A 234 -3.38 21.74 10.33
CA LEU A 234 -4.02 22.22 11.56
C LEU A 234 -4.28 23.74 11.50
N THR A 235 -3.36 24.51 10.92
CA THR A 235 -3.53 25.96 10.70
C THR A 235 -4.70 26.21 9.77
N ARG A 236 -4.83 25.49 8.65
CA ARG A 236 -5.98 25.59 7.75
C ARG A 236 -7.30 25.23 8.43
N HIS A 237 -7.32 24.11 9.17
CA HIS A 237 -8.50 23.74 9.96
C HIS A 237 -8.88 24.81 10.99
N GLN A 238 -7.89 25.45 11.65
CA GLN A 238 -8.12 26.56 12.56
C GLN A 238 -8.73 27.78 11.83
N GLU A 239 -8.16 28.16 10.69
CA GLU A 239 -8.61 29.31 9.90
C GLU A 239 -10.07 29.16 9.43
N PHE A 240 -10.43 28.00 8.87
CA PHE A 240 -11.78 27.78 8.35
C PHE A 240 -12.82 27.48 9.41
N SER A 241 -12.49 26.69 10.42
CA SER A 241 -13.43 26.33 11.48
C SER A 241 -13.56 27.39 12.57
N LYS A 242 -12.64 28.38 12.64
CA LYS A 242 -12.47 29.36 13.72
C LYS A 242 -12.20 28.74 15.10
N LYS A 243 -11.88 27.44 15.16
CA LYS A 243 -11.48 26.73 16.39
C LYS A 243 -9.97 26.69 16.48
N LYS A 244 -9.42 27.07 17.65
CA LYS A 244 -7.97 27.00 17.90
C LYS A 244 -7.51 25.54 17.92
N MET A 245 -6.75 25.12 16.91
CA MET A 245 -6.15 23.79 16.80
C MET A 245 -4.76 23.78 17.47
N GLN A 246 -4.71 24.15 18.74
CA GLN A 246 -3.48 24.36 19.49
C GLN A 246 -3.37 23.36 20.64
N TYR A 247 -2.14 22.96 20.93
CA TYR A 247 -1.76 22.21 22.12
C TYR A 247 -1.19 23.17 23.16
N PHE A 248 -1.59 22.99 24.43
CA PHE A 248 -0.99 23.70 25.55
C PHE A 248 0.08 22.83 26.18
N ASP A 249 1.32 23.27 26.05
CA ASP A 249 2.47 22.59 26.62
C ASP A 249 2.72 23.13 28.05
N THR A 250 2.46 22.27 29.04
CA THR A 250 2.60 22.64 30.46
C THR A 250 4.05 22.81 30.91
N GLU A 251 5.01 22.21 30.19
CA GLU A 251 6.45 22.28 30.56
C GLU A 251 7.02 23.63 30.22
N ILE A 252 6.61 24.22 29.11
CA ILE A 252 7.07 25.54 28.64
C ILE A 252 6.02 26.65 28.87
N ASN A 253 4.83 26.28 29.38
CA ASN A 253 3.70 27.18 29.64
C ASN A 253 3.28 28.01 28.39
N GLN A 254 3.21 27.36 27.20
CA GLN A 254 2.89 27.98 25.93
C GLN A 254 1.92 27.18 25.11
N HIS A 255 1.13 27.88 24.26
CA HIS A 255 0.32 27.29 23.22
C HIS A 255 1.08 27.30 21.89
N TYR A 256 0.97 26.23 21.12
CA TYR A 256 1.44 26.18 19.75
C TYR A 256 0.57 25.26 18.90
N VAL A 257 0.58 25.47 17.59
CA VAL A 257 0.01 24.52 16.62
C VAL A 257 1.07 23.43 16.42
N PRO A 258 0.79 22.15 16.68
CA PRO A 258 1.76 21.08 16.47
C PRO A 258 2.18 20.96 15.01
N TYR A 259 3.44 20.56 14.80
CA TYR A 259 3.89 20.06 13.50
C TYR A 259 3.50 18.58 13.37
N VAL A 260 3.46 18.07 12.14
CA VAL A 260 2.96 16.75 11.83
C VAL A 260 3.96 15.98 10.98
N ILE A 261 4.26 14.75 11.38
CA ILE A 261 4.88 13.74 10.51
C ILE A 261 3.80 12.76 10.09
N GLU A 262 3.64 12.60 8.80
CA GLU A 262 2.71 11.65 8.21
C GLU A 262 3.43 10.38 7.76
N THR A 263 2.78 9.24 7.98
CA THR A 263 3.07 8.01 7.25
C THR A 263 1.78 7.52 6.61
N SER A 264 1.81 7.28 5.30
CA SER A 264 0.64 6.89 4.53
C SER A 264 0.95 5.69 3.66
N ILE A 265 0.26 4.58 3.90
CA ILE A 265 0.46 3.31 3.23
C ILE A 265 -0.82 2.88 2.49
N GLY A 266 -0.67 2.43 1.25
CA GLY A 266 -1.76 1.83 0.49
C GLY A 266 -1.98 0.38 0.89
N LEU A 267 -3.10 0.06 1.56
CA LEU A 267 -3.40 -1.32 1.99
C LEU A 267 -3.46 -2.29 0.80
N ASP A 268 -4.12 -1.89 -0.28
CA ASP A 268 -4.22 -2.71 -1.50
C ASP A 268 -2.84 -2.94 -2.15
N ARG A 269 -1.96 -1.93 -2.14
CA ARG A 269 -0.58 -2.06 -2.64
C ARG A 269 0.24 -3.00 -1.77
N MET A 270 0.07 -2.96 -0.45
CA MET A 270 0.72 -3.89 0.46
C MET A 270 0.26 -5.33 0.24
N PHE A 271 -1.04 -5.53 0.04
CA PHE A 271 -1.58 -6.84 -0.30
C PHE A 271 -0.96 -7.37 -1.61
N LEU A 272 -0.91 -6.54 -2.66
CA LEU A 272 -0.28 -6.91 -3.93
C LEU A 272 1.20 -7.22 -3.77
N LEU A 273 1.94 -6.41 -3.01
CA LEU A 273 3.35 -6.60 -2.71
C LEU A 273 3.60 -7.95 -2.04
N ILE A 274 2.83 -8.27 -0.99
CA ILE A 274 2.96 -9.52 -0.24
C ILE A 274 2.68 -10.72 -1.15
N LEU A 275 1.63 -10.65 -1.99
CA LEU A 275 1.34 -11.73 -2.95
C LEU A 275 2.45 -11.88 -4.00
N ALA A 276 2.90 -10.76 -4.60
CA ALA A 276 3.93 -10.78 -5.64
C ALA A 276 5.27 -11.31 -5.11
N ASN A 277 5.62 -10.95 -3.86
CA ASN A 277 6.84 -11.44 -3.22
C ASN A 277 6.76 -12.92 -2.84
N SER A 278 5.57 -13.40 -2.53
CA SER A 278 5.38 -14.77 -2.00
C SER A 278 5.10 -15.82 -3.07
N TYR A 279 4.75 -15.41 -4.28
CA TYR A 279 4.39 -16.32 -5.37
C TYR A 279 5.64 -16.93 -6.00
N GLU A 280 5.68 -18.27 -6.08
CA GLU A 280 6.74 -19.01 -6.76
C GLU A 280 6.18 -20.25 -7.46
N GLU A 281 6.73 -20.56 -8.65
CA GLU A 281 6.55 -21.82 -9.35
C GLU A 281 7.84 -22.62 -9.22
N GLU A 282 7.84 -23.61 -8.33
CA GLU A 282 9.01 -24.44 -8.06
C GLU A 282 9.03 -25.71 -8.93
N THR A 283 10.21 -26.07 -9.41
CA THR A 283 10.46 -27.37 -10.04
C THR A 283 11.01 -28.36 -9.01
N ILE A 284 10.37 -29.49 -8.86
CA ILE A 284 10.76 -30.53 -7.93
C ILE A 284 11.34 -31.71 -8.72
N ASN A 285 12.60 -32.03 -8.48
CA ASN A 285 13.23 -33.23 -9.04
C ASN A 285 12.84 -34.43 -8.17
N LYS A 286 12.26 -35.47 -8.77
CA LYS A 286 11.92 -36.71 -8.12
C LYS A 286 13.10 -37.70 -8.16
N GLU A 287 13.11 -38.66 -7.25
CA GLU A 287 14.14 -39.68 -7.18
C GLU A 287 14.22 -40.57 -8.44
N ASP A 288 13.10 -40.70 -9.18
CA ASP A 288 13.02 -41.43 -10.44
C ASP A 288 13.55 -40.65 -11.66
N GLY A 289 14.12 -39.47 -11.43
CA GLY A 289 14.64 -38.58 -12.48
C GLY A 289 13.58 -37.77 -13.23
N THR A 290 12.30 -37.90 -12.88
CA THR A 290 11.24 -37.06 -13.43
C THR A 290 11.12 -35.74 -12.68
N THR A 291 10.60 -34.72 -13.36
CA THR A 291 10.30 -33.42 -12.73
C THR A 291 8.81 -33.28 -12.47
N ASP A 292 8.50 -32.61 -11.36
CA ASP A 292 7.15 -32.16 -11.03
C ASP A 292 7.21 -30.64 -10.76
N SER A 293 6.09 -29.96 -10.77
CA SER A 293 6.02 -28.54 -10.44
C SER A 293 5.03 -28.32 -9.31
N ARG A 294 5.31 -27.31 -8.49
CA ARG A 294 4.31 -26.79 -7.53
C ARG A 294 4.25 -25.28 -7.57
N VAL A 295 3.03 -24.78 -7.52
CA VAL A 295 2.76 -23.39 -7.20
C VAL A 295 2.73 -23.26 -5.68
N VAL A 296 3.46 -22.29 -5.15
CA VAL A 296 3.50 -22.02 -3.72
C VAL A 296 3.43 -20.53 -3.43
N LEU A 297 2.72 -20.17 -2.36
CA LEU A 297 2.76 -18.83 -1.77
C LEU A 297 3.59 -18.89 -0.49
N HIS A 298 4.81 -18.37 -0.52
CA HIS A 298 5.72 -18.28 0.62
C HIS A 298 5.32 -17.16 1.58
N LEU A 299 4.04 -17.11 1.95
CA LEU A 299 3.55 -16.10 2.90
C LEU A 299 4.23 -16.26 4.25
N PRO A 300 4.68 -15.17 4.89
CA PRO A 300 5.08 -15.20 6.29
C PRO A 300 3.99 -15.88 7.14
N ALA A 301 4.35 -16.78 8.03
CA ALA A 301 3.39 -17.59 8.77
C ALA A 301 2.33 -16.71 9.50
N ARG A 302 2.76 -15.56 10.03
CA ARG A 302 1.86 -14.59 10.68
C ARG A 302 0.84 -13.95 9.73
N LEU A 303 1.11 -13.88 8.42
CA LEU A 303 0.22 -13.29 7.40
C LEU A 303 -0.62 -14.34 6.67
N ALA A 304 -0.25 -15.63 6.75
CA ALA A 304 -0.99 -16.71 6.09
C ALA A 304 -2.45 -16.75 6.57
N PRO A 305 -3.45 -16.85 5.68
CA PRO A 305 -4.86 -16.91 6.06
C PRO A 305 -5.18 -18.09 6.99
N ASN A 306 -4.69 -19.27 6.64
CA ASN A 306 -4.73 -20.45 7.48
C ASN A 306 -3.33 -20.70 8.05
N LYS A 307 -3.23 -20.86 9.37
CA LYS A 307 -1.95 -21.15 10.03
C LYS A 307 -1.60 -22.63 9.99
N LEU A 308 -2.64 -23.46 10.01
CA LEU A 308 -2.53 -24.91 10.09
C LEU A 308 -3.64 -25.56 9.25
N ALA A 309 -3.28 -26.53 8.40
CA ALA A 309 -4.22 -27.44 7.79
C ALA A 309 -4.17 -28.81 8.49
N ILE A 310 -5.33 -29.34 8.85
CA ILE A 310 -5.47 -30.61 9.55
C ILE A 310 -6.15 -31.61 8.61
N LEU A 311 -5.44 -32.67 8.28
CA LEU A 311 -5.74 -33.55 7.14
C LEU A 311 -5.79 -35.03 7.61
N PRO A 312 -6.98 -35.62 7.85
CA PRO A 312 -7.04 -37.06 8.13
C PRO A 312 -6.58 -37.85 6.92
N LEU A 313 -5.72 -38.85 7.10
CA LEU A 313 -5.17 -39.66 5.98
C LEU A 313 -6.28 -40.33 5.18
N THR A 314 -7.27 -40.90 5.88
CA THR A 314 -8.48 -41.50 5.31
C THR A 314 -9.75 -40.96 5.95
N LYS A 315 -10.91 -41.23 5.33
CA LYS A 315 -12.25 -40.85 5.85
C LYS A 315 -12.85 -41.89 6.80
N LYS A 316 -12.04 -42.83 7.26
CA LYS A 316 -12.48 -43.99 8.06
C LYS A 316 -11.68 -44.09 9.33
N ASP A 317 -12.02 -45.07 10.13
CA ASP A 317 -11.26 -45.52 11.27
C ASP A 317 -11.09 -44.51 12.40
N GLY A 318 -12.01 -43.53 12.50
CA GLY A 318 -11.98 -42.50 13.55
C GLY A 318 -10.94 -41.40 13.33
N LEU A 319 -10.23 -41.38 12.17
CA LEU A 319 -9.23 -40.34 11.87
C LEU A 319 -9.86 -38.95 11.65
N PRO A 320 -11.02 -38.81 10.96
CA PRO A 320 -11.71 -37.54 10.86
C PRO A 320 -12.11 -36.93 12.22
N GLU A 321 -12.54 -37.77 13.16
CA GLU A 321 -12.95 -37.36 14.49
C GLU A 321 -11.76 -36.78 15.27
N LEU A 322 -10.62 -37.49 15.29
CA LEU A 322 -9.38 -37.01 15.91
C LEU A 322 -8.87 -35.71 15.27
N ALA A 323 -8.97 -35.61 13.93
CA ALA A 323 -8.58 -34.39 13.22
C ALA A 323 -9.46 -33.19 13.61
N LYS A 324 -10.75 -33.40 13.79
CA LYS A 324 -11.69 -32.35 14.24
C LYS A 324 -11.46 -31.96 15.70
N GLU A 325 -11.15 -32.90 16.56
CA GLU A 325 -10.78 -32.61 17.97
C GLU A 325 -9.54 -31.70 18.04
N LEU A 326 -8.49 -32.01 17.28
CA LEU A 326 -7.30 -31.16 17.17
C LEU A 326 -7.66 -29.77 16.61
N MET A 327 -8.50 -29.72 15.55
CA MET A 327 -8.96 -28.46 14.98
C MET A 327 -9.73 -27.63 15.99
N ASP A 328 -10.63 -28.25 16.76
CA ASP A 328 -11.45 -27.57 17.77
C ASP A 328 -10.62 -26.95 18.90
N ASP A 329 -9.47 -27.52 19.21
CA ASP A 329 -8.52 -26.91 20.14
C ASP A 329 -7.72 -25.78 19.49
N CYS A 330 -7.12 -26.01 18.31
CA CYS A 330 -6.27 -25.04 17.63
C CYS A 330 -7.02 -23.78 17.18
N LYS A 331 -8.26 -23.91 16.69
CA LYS A 331 -9.08 -22.77 16.20
C LYS A 331 -9.43 -21.74 17.28
N LYS A 332 -9.26 -22.05 18.56
CA LYS A 332 -9.39 -21.10 19.66
C LYS A 332 -8.26 -20.06 19.69
N SER A 333 -7.15 -20.34 18.99
CA SER A 333 -5.94 -19.52 19.03
C SER A 333 -5.56 -18.95 17.68
N PHE A 334 -5.86 -19.66 16.57
CA PHE A 334 -5.54 -19.24 15.21
C PHE A 334 -6.43 -19.94 14.18
N HIS A 335 -6.46 -19.39 12.95
CA HIS A 335 -7.23 -19.97 11.86
C HIS A 335 -6.66 -21.29 11.39
N CYS A 336 -7.52 -22.32 11.35
CA CYS A 336 -7.22 -23.68 10.88
C CYS A 336 -8.09 -24.02 9.68
N PHE A 337 -7.56 -24.90 8.82
CA PHE A 337 -8.27 -25.49 7.70
C PHE A 337 -8.39 -26.99 7.88
N TYR A 338 -9.53 -27.57 7.52
CA TYR A 338 -9.77 -29.01 7.52
C TYR A 338 -10.16 -29.50 6.14
N GLU A 339 -9.55 -30.59 5.70
CA GLU A 339 -9.89 -31.21 4.43
C GLU A 339 -9.64 -32.71 4.44
N GLU A 340 -10.57 -33.48 3.87
CA GLU A 340 -10.51 -34.94 3.73
C GLU A 340 -10.75 -35.43 2.30
N LYS A 341 -10.86 -34.51 1.31
CA LYS A 341 -11.14 -34.84 -0.08
C LYS A 341 -9.83 -35.05 -0.86
N ASP A 342 -9.77 -36.09 -1.68
CA ASP A 342 -8.61 -36.50 -2.50
C ASP A 342 -7.43 -37.09 -1.71
N ALA A 343 -6.40 -37.55 -2.44
CA ALA A 343 -5.16 -38.05 -1.89
C ALA A 343 -4.38 -36.97 -1.12
N ILE A 344 -3.66 -37.37 -0.09
CA ILE A 344 -2.92 -36.45 0.82
C ILE A 344 -1.96 -35.53 0.05
N GLY A 345 -1.26 -36.02 -0.96
CA GLY A 345 -0.33 -35.22 -1.77
C GLY A 345 -1.04 -34.06 -2.51
N LYS A 346 -2.26 -34.29 -3.03
CA LYS A 346 -3.06 -33.23 -3.67
C LYS A 346 -3.52 -32.18 -2.67
N ARG A 347 -3.85 -32.60 -1.45
CA ARG A 347 -4.23 -31.68 -0.36
C ARG A 347 -3.05 -30.82 0.07
N TYR A 348 -1.84 -31.38 0.19
CA TYR A 348 -0.63 -30.60 0.45
C TYR A 348 -0.40 -29.53 -0.64
N ARG A 349 -0.52 -29.90 -1.92
CA ARG A 349 -0.37 -28.96 -3.04
C ARG A 349 -1.35 -27.79 -2.98
N ARG A 350 -2.61 -28.05 -2.60
CA ARG A 350 -3.60 -26.98 -2.42
C ARG A 350 -3.24 -26.05 -1.27
N GLN A 351 -2.71 -26.58 -0.18
CA GLN A 351 -2.26 -25.78 0.96
C GLN A 351 -1.00 -24.98 0.64
N ASP A 352 -0.06 -25.54 -0.10
CA ASP A 352 1.11 -24.81 -0.61
C ASP A 352 0.67 -23.62 -1.48
N ALA A 353 -0.28 -23.83 -2.40
CA ALA A 353 -0.78 -22.82 -3.33
C ALA A 353 -1.52 -21.66 -2.65
N ILE A 354 -2.12 -21.85 -1.48
CA ILE A 354 -2.80 -20.80 -0.71
C ILE A 354 -1.95 -20.27 0.45
N GLY A 355 -0.70 -20.76 0.59
CA GLY A 355 0.27 -20.24 1.54
C GLY A 355 0.12 -20.72 2.98
N THR A 356 -0.56 -21.85 3.23
CA THR A 356 -0.66 -22.44 4.57
C THR A 356 0.71 -22.97 5.03
N PRO A 357 1.32 -22.44 6.11
CA PRO A 357 2.69 -22.77 6.47
C PRO A 357 2.86 -24.21 7.02
N PHE A 358 1.82 -24.74 7.67
CA PHE A 358 1.88 -26.05 8.31
C PHE A 358 0.71 -26.93 7.91
N CYS A 359 1.00 -28.20 7.61
CA CYS A 359 -0.01 -29.24 7.42
C CYS A 359 0.23 -30.37 8.41
N VAL A 360 -0.80 -30.80 9.12
CA VAL A 360 -0.77 -31.95 10.02
C VAL A 360 -1.58 -33.09 9.42
N THR A 361 -0.97 -34.26 9.30
CA THR A 361 -1.67 -35.46 8.86
C THR A 361 -1.96 -36.37 10.06
N ILE A 362 -3.24 -36.65 10.25
CA ILE A 362 -3.73 -37.61 11.24
C ILE A 362 -3.88 -38.97 10.56
N ASP A 363 -3.14 -39.97 11.06
CA ASP A 363 -3.03 -41.31 10.50
C ASP A 363 -3.33 -42.40 11.53
N HIS A 364 -3.16 -43.67 11.15
CA HIS A 364 -3.44 -44.77 12.06
C HIS A 364 -2.50 -44.80 13.27
N GLN A 365 -1.23 -44.43 13.11
CA GLN A 365 -0.27 -44.35 14.21
C GLN A 365 -0.67 -43.27 15.22
N THR A 366 -1.36 -42.20 14.77
CA THR A 366 -1.90 -41.16 15.67
C THR A 366 -2.82 -41.74 16.74
N LYS A 367 -3.59 -42.76 16.40
CA LYS A 367 -4.48 -43.45 17.35
C LYS A 367 -3.72 -44.28 18.39
N GLU A 368 -2.55 -44.78 18.01
CA GLU A 368 -1.77 -45.67 18.86
C GLU A 368 -0.92 -44.89 19.86
N ASP A 369 -0.25 -43.84 19.43
CA ASP A 369 0.76 -43.12 20.20
C ASP A 369 0.50 -41.65 20.43
N GLY A 370 -0.60 -41.08 19.93
CA GLY A 370 -0.95 -39.67 20.09
C GLY A 370 -0.01 -38.71 19.37
N THR A 371 0.71 -39.17 18.34
CA THR A 371 1.57 -38.34 17.50
C THR A 371 0.98 -38.14 16.10
N ALA A 372 1.36 -37.08 15.40
CA ALA A 372 0.97 -36.85 14.04
C ALA A 372 2.14 -36.33 13.20
N THR A 373 2.04 -36.47 11.88
CA THR A 373 3.05 -35.96 10.97
C THR A 373 2.74 -34.48 10.69
N ILE A 374 3.66 -33.57 11.05
CA ILE A 374 3.63 -32.17 10.63
C ILE A 374 4.53 -32.00 9.40
N ARG A 375 4.03 -31.26 8.39
CA ARG A 375 4.77 -30.89 7.19
C ARG A 375 4.89 -29.38 7.10
N TYR A 376 6.11 -28.92 6.85
CA TYR A 376 6.45 -27.51 6.64
C TYR A 376 6.33 -27.18 5.15
N ARG A 377 5.60 -26.12 4.80
CA ARG A 377 5.37 -25.70 3.41
C ARG A 377 6.66 -25.44 2.65
N ASP A 378 7.56 -24.62 3.24
CA ASP A 378 8.72 -24.10 2.54
C ASP A 378 9.79 -25.15 2.28
N SER A 379 10.12 -25.96 3.28
CA SER A 379 11.12 -27.02 3.17
C SER A 379 10.58 -28.35 2.66
N MET A 380 9.26 -28.55 2.68
CA MET A 380 8.57 -29.83 2.50
C MET A 380 8.97 -30.93 3.51
N LEU A 381 9.80 -30.60 4.48
CA LEU A 381 10.17 -31.52 5.53
C LEU A 381 8.95 -31.97 6.31
N GLN A 382 9.02 -33.24 6.74
CA GLN A 382 7.99 -33.87 7.55
C GLN A 382 8.65 -34.48 8.79
N GLU A 383 8.03 -34.24 9.94
CA GLU A 383 8.45 -34.85 11.19
C GLU A 383 7.26 -35.31 12.00
N ARG A 384 7.48 -36.20 12.92
CA ARG A 384 6.43 -36.72 13.77
C ARG A 384 6.52 -36.09 15.15
N ILE A 385 5.42 -35.48 15.58
CA ILE A 385 5.34 -34.77 16.87
C ILE A 385 4.06 -35.15 17.64
N SER A 386 4.08 -34.99 18.96
CA SER A 386 2.88 -35.18 19.79
C SER A 386 1.78 -34.16 19.42
N LEU A 387 0.52 -34.61 19.35
CA LEU A 387 -0.65 -33.76 19.16
C LEU A 387 -0.69 -32.56 20.12
N SER A 388 -0.27 -32.79 21.37
CA SER A 388 -0.25 -31.74 22.40
C SER A 388 0.73 -30.60 22.13
N LYS A 389 1.77 -30.83 21.29
CA LYS A 389 2.81 -29.83 20.95
C LYS A 389 2.51 -29.03 19.69
N ILE A 390 1.55 -29.48 18.86
CA ILE A 390 1.27 -28.85 17.56
C ILE A 390 0.86 -27.38 17.73
N LYS A 391 -0.03 -27.11 18.65
CA LYS A 391 -0.55 -25.75 18.90
C LYS A 391 0.56 -24.79 19.35
N GLU A 392 1.42 -25.24 20.28
CA GLU A 392 2.55 -24.45 20.77
C GLU A 392 3.56 -24.16 19.65
N LEU A 393 3.88 -25.16 18.83
CA LEU A 393 4.78 -25.00 17.68
C LEU A 393 4.25 -23.94 16.70
N VAL A 394 2.98 -24.03 16.33
CA VAL A 394 2.37 -23.05 15.41
C VAL A 394 2.39 -21.65 16.02
N LEU A 395 2.02 -21.51 17.30
CA LEU A 395 2.03 -20.21 17.99
C LEU A 395 3.42 -19.58 18.01
N ALA A 396 4.47 -20.34 18.21
CA ALA A 396 5.85 -19.85 18.20
C ALA A 396 6.29 -19.28 16.83
N HIS A 397 5.66 -19.71 15.74
CA HIS A 397 6.00 -19.24 14.39
C HIS A 397 5.13 -18.08 13.89
N ILE A 398 4.02 -17.80 14.54
CA ILE A 398 3.07 -16.74 14.13
C ILE A 398 3.07 -15.52 15.04
N SER A 399 3.76 -15.59 16.18
CA SER A 399 3.96 -14.50 17.13
C SER A 399 4.93 -13.42 16.66
#